data_553065a21abbc6b5a84ffe1cef2081c9
#
_entry.id   553065a21abbc6b5a84ffe1cef2081c9
#
_cell.length_a   1.000
_cell.length_b   1.000
_cell.length_c   1.000
_cell.angle_alpha   90.00
_cell.angle_beta   90.00
_cell.angle_gamma   90.00
#
_symmetry.space_group_name_H-M   'P 1'
#
loop_
_entity.id
_entity.type
_entity.pdbx_description
1 polymer ?
#
loop_
_entity_poly.entity_id
_entity_poly.type
_entity_poly.pdbx_seq_one_letter_code
_entity_poly.pdbx_strand_id
1 'polypeptide(L)'
;MNLRKIVASTVILPMLFIGSVSAKVNQDTLSKTVGVSEAECQHMQHLVDLGIVRLPTGCRDVKTSKFTREQMTVLTLQALYRLGMGTPDSRAEGAYLQSGKEAVLYLKAAFHKELENKGMLEDHRLLTDLSPSSEASDEKKDEERKFKVSGEIRYNDVKHSGNKRWNWHDRRLRERIFLEGRINDNWHAFGMFEGNQYFSDHDNHSNTFKGERFYVRGLIGSALLTAGKYGYILGDGNIFDSTIRGATVDWGYPFRFEGTLAKTKPNGDLASLSAKRSNGNGTYGMGIHHFGENDWGDKERTIHELYYTYAFNDKISANLMYLGSDLSDPQGRKSGFVFKVQDGHVKSWRLGTDEWDLRYYYQPEGTYMAHTMNGLAGYMDGFKGWSLIYQRTVWMDTVLNIEYYRLHELTTGDAGNTLWIDVTYYLE
;
A
#
# COMPACT_ATOMS: atom_id res chain seq x y z
N MET A 1 -28.52 -12.44 1.02
CA MET A 1 -27.75 -13.68 0.68
C MET A 1 -26.88 -14.00 1.89
N ASN A 2 -26.91 -15.21 2.43
CA ASN A 2 -26.25 -15.51 3.71
C ASN A 2 -24.71 -15.57 3.55
N LEU A 3 -23.96 -14.76 4.30
CA LEU A 3 -22.49 -14.71 4.35
C LEU A 3 -21.85 -16.12 4.47
N ARG A 4 -22.55 -17.04 5.16
CA ARG A 4 -22.14 -18.45 5.26
C ARG A 4 -22.03 -19.17 3.90
N LYS A 5 -22.79 -18.78 2.88
CA LYS A 5 -22.73 -19.39 1.54
C LYS A 5 -21.58 -18.82 0.70
N ILE A 6 -21.26 -17.53 0.89
CA ILE A 6 -20.11 -16.90 0.18
C ILE A 6 -18.79 -17.38 0.80
N VAL A 7 -18.73 -17.44 2.14
CA VAL A 7 -17.53 -17.93 2.86
C VAL A 7 -17.25 -19.41 2.52
N ALA A 8 -18.29 -20.24 2.38
CA ALA A 8 -18.09 -21.65 2.00
C ALA A 8 -17.58 -21.83 0.58
N SER A 9 -17.95 -20.95 -0.36
CA SER A 9 -17.53 -21.05 -1.77
C SER A 9 -16.17 -20.40 -2.05
N THR A 10 -15.79 -19.38 -1.27
CA THR A 10 -14.57 -18.60 -1.53
C THR A 10 -13.39 -19.00 -0.64
N VAL A 11 -13.65 -19.53 0.57
CA VAL A 11 -12.60 -19.91 1.53
C VAL A 11 -12.10 -21.35 1.30
N ILE A 12 -12.89 -22.23 0.69
CA ILE A 12 -12.46 -23.62 0.43
C ILE A 12 -11.37 -23.69 -0.65
N LEU A 13 -11.37 -22.80 -1.64
CA LEU A 13 -10.34 -22.81 -2.70
C LEU A 13 -8.94 -22.40 -2.23
N PRO A 14 -8.74 -21.36 -1.38
CA PRO A 14 -7.42 -21.00 -0.86
C PRO A 14 -6.88 -21.96 0.19
N MET A 15 -7.75 -22.59 1.03
CA MET A 15 -7.27 -23.52 2.05
C MET A 15 -6.76 -24.85 1.50
N LEU A 16 -7.23 -25.28 0.34
CA LEU A 16 -6.71 -26.48 -0.32
C LEU A 16 -5.30 -26.29 -0.92
N PHE A 17 -4.85 -25.02 -1.12
CA PHE A 17 -3.50 -24.72 -1.59
C PHE A 17 -2.50 -24.39 -0.46
N ILE A 18 -2.94 -24.26 0.79
CA ILE A 18 -2.04 -24.11 1.96
C ILE A 18 -1.47 -25.46 2.40
N GLY A 19 -2.10 -26.55 1.96
CA GLY A 19 -1.59 -27.91 2.13
C GLY A 19 -0.44 -28.18 1.16
N SER A 20 0.78 -28.17 1.69
CA SER A 20 1.97 -28.72 1.01
C SER A 20 2.57 -27.95 -0.16
N VAL A 21 2.94 -26.70 -0.01
CA VAL A 21 4.17 -26.22 -0.67
C VAL A 21 5.34 -26.48 0.31
N SER A 22 5.46 -27.70 0.74
CA SER A 22 6.77 -28.32 0.95
C SER A 22 7.30 -28.53 -0.48
N ALA A 23 7.94 -27.51 -1.06
CA ALA A 23 8.69 -27.69 -2.27
C ALA A 23 9.75 -28.75 -1.96
N LYS A 24 9.51 -30.00 -2.35
CA LYS A 24 10.58 -30.94 -2.59
C LYS A 24 11.47 -30.22 -3.60
N VAL A 25 12.56 -29.65 -3.09
CA VAL A 25 13.63 -29.13 -3.92
C VAL A 25 14.09 -30.30 -4.77
N ASN A 26 13.69 -30.29 -6.01
CA ASN A 26 14.12 -31.31 -6.98
C ASN A 26 15.62 -31.12 -7.14
N GLN A 27 16.43 -32.08 -6.73
CA GLN A 27 17.89 -32.01 -6.74
C GLN A 27 18.46 -31.68 -8.13
N ASP A 28 17.72 -31.93 -9.20
CA ASP A 28 18.14 -31.64 -10.58
C ASP A 28 18.08 -30.17 -10.96
N THR A 29 17.39 -29.31 -10.20
CA THR A 29 17.36 -27.86 -10.40
C THR A 29 18.49 -27.14 -9.64
N LEU A 30 19.20 -27.83 -8.77
CA LEU A 30 20.32 -27.30 -7.97
C LEU A 30 21.60 -27.03 -8.79
N SER A 31 21.66 -27.43 -10.05
CA SER A 31 22.87 -27.28 -10.89
C SER A 31 23.06 -25.88 -11.51
N LYS A 32 22.10 -24.96 -11.35
CA LYS A 32 22.23 -23.58 -11.83
C LYS A 32 22.44 -22.57 -10.68
N THR A 33 23.50 -22.76 -9.91
CA THR A 33 24.08 -21.72 -9.02
C THR A 33 24.80 -20.64 -9.85
N VAL A 34 24.16 -20.08 -10.85
CA VAL A 34 24.73 -18.98 -11.62
C VAL A 34 24.36 -17.69 -10.93
N GLY A 35 25.35 -17.03 -10.31
CA GLY A 35 25.30 -15.61 -10.05
C GLY A 35 25.08 -15.12 -8.61
N VAL A 36 25.23 -15.96 -7.57
CA VAL A 36 25.32 -15.47 -6.17
C VAL A 36 26.80 -15.34 -5.79
N SER A 37 27.21 -14.14 -5.43
CA SER A 37 28.61 -13.88 -5.02
C SER A 37 28.86 -14.32 -3.57
N GLU A 38 30.14 -14.49 -3.22
CA GLU A 38 30.52 -14.82 -1.85
C GLU A 38 30.10 -13.72 -0.86
N ALA A 39 30.18 -12.44 -1.26
CA ALA A 39 29.76 -11.31 -0.44
C ALA A 39 28.24 -11.34 -0.16
N GLU A 40 27.42 -11.67 -1.17
CA GLU A 40 25.98 -11.83 -0.99
C GLU A 40 25.65 -12.97 0.00
N CYS A 41 26.39 -14.08 -0.08
CA CYS A 41 26.25 -15.18 0.88
C CYS A 41 26.67 -14.76 2.30
N GLN A 42 27.73 -13.95 2.45
CA GLN A 42 28.18 -13.49 3.77
C GLN A 42 27.15 -12.56 4.42
N HIS A 43 26.64 -11.58 3.68
CA HIS A 43 25.60 -10.67 4.19
C HIS A 43 24.31 -11.41 4.54
N MET A 44 23.89 -12.36 3.71
CA MET A 44 22.71 -13.19 4.02
C MET A 44 22.95 -14.07 5.24
N GLN A 45 24.13 -14.69 5.38
CA GLN A 45 24.47 -15.50 6.57
C GLN A 45 24.44 -14.63 7.83
N HIS A 46 24.97 -13.41 7.76
CA HIS A 46 24.89 -12.47 8.87
C HIS A 46 23.46 -12.18 9.31
N LEU A 47 22.51 -12.01 8.37
CA LEU A 47 21.10 -11.86 8.69
C LEU A 47 20.46 -13.12 9.30
N VAL A 48 20.95 -14.30 8.92
CA VAL A 48 20.55 -15.58 9.53
C VAL A 48 21.06 -15.66 10.97
N ASP A 49 22.33 -15.32 11.19
CA ASP A 49 22.97 -15.34 12.52
C ASP A 49 22.32 -14.34 13.49
N LEU A 50 21.84 -13.21 12.98
CA LEU A 50 21.04 -12.25 13.74
C LEU A 50 19.58 -12.70 13.97
N GLY A 51 19.17 -13.84 13.39
CA GLY A 51 17.78 -14.33 13.48
C GLY A 51 16.77 -13.53 12.63
N ILE A 52 17.24 -12.58 11.82
CA ILE A 52 16.39 -11.75 10.92
C ILE A 52 15.85 -12.61 9.78
N VAL A 53 16.65 -13.55 9.26
CA VAL A 53 16.26 -14.49 8.20
C VAL A 53 16.22 -15.89 8.75
N ARG A 54 15.20 -16.67 8.38
CA ARG A 54 15.12 -18.10 8.65
C ARG A 54 15.32 -18.87 7.36
N LEU A 55 16.31 -19.77 7.36
CA LEU A 55 16.53 -20.65 6.23
C LEU A 55 15.41 -21.69 6.09
N PRO A 56 15.13 -22.18 4.87
CA PRO A 56 14.21 -23.28 4.65
C PRO A 56 14.62 -24.54 5.44
N THR A 57 13.63 -25.36 5.79
CA THR A 57 13.87 -26.62 6.51
C THR A 57 14.86 -27.51 5.75
N GLY A 58 15.89 -27.95 6.44
CA GLY A 58 16.98 -28.78 5.86
C GLY A 58 18.22 -27.99 5.44
N CYS A 59 18.17 -26.65 5.41
CA CYS A 59 19.34 -25.81 5.17
C CYS A 59 20.00 -25.45 6.51
N ARG A 60 21.32 -25.65 6.60
CA ARG A 60 22.09 -25.34 7.84
C ARG A 60 22.72 -23.95 7.78
N ASP A 61 23.22 -23.58 6.62
CA ASP A 61 23.83 -22.26 6.39
C ASP A 61 23.70 -21.86 4.92
N VAL A 62 23.93 -20.58 4.64
CA VAL A 62 23.76 -19.99 3.30
C VAL A 62 24.79 -20.49 2.31
N LYS A 63 26.06 -20.68 2.76
CA LYS A 63 27.17 -21.05 1.86
C LYS A 63 27.05 -22.50 1.36
N THR A 64 26.73 -23.43 2.25
CA THR A 64 26.62 -24.85 1.91
C THR A 64 25.34 -25.19 1.19
N SER A 65 24.27 -24.41 1.40
CA SER A 65 22.94 -24.65 0.82
C SER A 65 22.81 -24.22 -0.64
N LYS A 66 23.81 -23.56 -1.21
CA LYS A 66 23.88 -23.17 -2.64
C LYS A 66 22.59 -22.56 -3.19
N PHE A 67 22.10 -21.49 -2.56
CA PHE A 67 20.90 -20.78 -2.99
C PHE A 67 21.05 -20.15 -4.38
N THR A 68 19.99 -20.20 -5.17
CA THR A 68 19.90 -19.44 -6.42
C THR A 68 19.69 -17.94 -6.12
N ARG A 69 19.96 -17.05 -7.09
CA ARG A 69 19.65 -15.61 -6.95
C ARG A 69 18.20 -15.38 -6.59
N GLU A 70 17.30 -16.15 -7.17
CA GLU A 70 15.86 -16.08 -6.87
C GLU A 70 15.54 -16.43 -5.42
N GLN A 71 16.12 -17.51 -4.89
CA GLN A 71 15.97 -17.89 -3.49
C GLN A 71 16.57 -16.86 -2.54
N MET A 72 17.74 -16.31 -2.86
CA MET A 72 18.35 -15.21 -2.12
C MET A 72 17.49 -13.96 -2.12
N THR A 73 16.84 -13.64 -3.25
CA THR A 73 15.88 -12.54 -3.34
C THR A 73 14.71 -12.75 -2.38
N VAL A 74 14.15 -13.96 -2.29
CA VAL A 74 13.07 -14.27 -1.33
C VAL A 74 13.54 -14.10 0.11
N LEU A 75 14.75 -14.54 0.44
CA LEU A 75 15.33 -14.35 1.78
C LEU A 75 15.59 -12.86 2.07
N THR A 76 16.02 -12.08 1.07
CA THR A 76 16.19 -10.63 1.21
C THR A 76 14.85 -9.95 1.47
N LEU A 77 13.78 -10.37 0.80
CA LEU A 77 12.43 -9.90 1.10
C LEU A 77 11.99 -10.21 2.53
N GLN A 78 12.28 -11.43 2.99
CA GLN A 78 11.99 -11.81 4.38
C GLN A 78 12.73 -10.88 5.37
N ALA A 79 13.99 -10.54 5.09
CA ALA A 79 14.76 -9.61 5.91
C ALA A 79 14.15 -8.20 5.88
N LEU A 80 13.78 -7.70 4.70
CA LEU A 80 13.13 -6.39 4.54
C LEU A 80 11.84 -6.31 5.37
N TYR A 81 10.97 -7.32 5.28
CA TYR A 81 9.74 -7.35 6.08
C TYR A 81 10.00 -7.39 7.58
N ARG A 82 10.96 -8.20 8.03
CA ARG A 82 11.28 -8.32 9.46
C ARG A 82 11.95 -7.08 10.04
N LEU A 83 12.60 -6.29 9.21
CA LEU A 83 13.16 -5.00 9.62
C LEU A 83 12.10 -3.88 9.67
N GLY A 84 10.81 -4.21 9.62
CA GLY A 84 9.73 -3.23 9.72
C GLY A 84 9.52 -2.37 8.47
N MET A 85 10.21 -2.72 7.37
CA MET A 85 10.24 -1.94 6.14
C MET A 85 9.08 -2.24 5.19
N GLY A 86 8.03 -2.85 5.68
CA GLY A 86 6.95 -3.36 4.85
C GLY A 86 5.59 -2.75 5.10
N THR A 87 5.46 -1.66 5.86
CA THR A 87 4.15 -1.11 6.14
C THR A 87 3.91 0.22 5.43
N PRO A 88 2.83 0.35 4.66
CA PRO A 88 2.50 1.61 4.00
C PRO A 88 2.31 2.80 4.95
N ASP A 89 2.01 2.51 6.22
CA ASP A 89 1.66 3.51 7.23
C ASP A 89 2.75 3.74 8.28
N SER A 90 3.78 2.90 8.31
CA SER A 90 4.87 3.07 9.25
C SER A 90 6.12 3.49 8.52
N ARG A 91 6.60 4.68 8.77
CA ARG A 91 7.98 5.08 8.53
C ARG A 91 8.91 4.47 9.57
N ALA A 92 8.44 3.40 10.22
CA ALA A 92 9.17 2.68 11.22
C ALA A 92 10.42 2.10 10.58
N GLU A 93 11.53 2.77 10.75
CA GLU A 93 12.76 2.05 10.85
C GLU A 93 12.60 1.12 12.05
N GLY A 94 12.33 -0.16 11.81
CA GLY A 94 12.32 -1.14 12.87
C GLY A 94 13.63 -1.02 13.66
N ALA A 95 13.59 -1.06 14.98
CA ALA A 95 14.72 -0.92 15.90
C ALA A 95 15.69 -2.12 15.82
N TYR A 96 16.09 -2.47 14.60
CA TYR A 96 16.95 -3.61 14.35
C TYR A 96 18.41 -3.17 14.30
N LEU A 97 19.28 -4.08 14.69
CA LEU A 97 20.71 -3.86 14.79
C LEU A 97 21.28 -3.17 13.55
N GLN A 98 22.08 -2.14 13.74
CA GLN A 98 22.70 -1.34 12.66
C GLN A 98 23.40 -2.24 11.62
N SER A 99 24.09 -3.29 12.06
CA SER A 99 24.76 -4.26 11.20
C SER A 99 23.80 -5.07 10.31
N GLY A 100 22.57 -5.34 10.80
CA GLY A 100 21.52 -5.99 10.00
C GLY A 100 21.01 -5.06 8.90
N LYS A 101 20.85 -3.77 9.17
CA LYS A 101 20.49 -2.75 8.17
C LYS A 101 21.49 -2.68 7.03
N GLU A 102 22.79 -2.65 7.35
CA GLU A 102 23.87 -2.61 6.35
C GLU A 102 23.84 -3.85 5.44
N ALA A 103 23.67 -5.03 6.02
CA ALA A 103 23.57 -6.28 5.27
C ALA A 103 22.35 -6.30 4.33
N VAL A 104 21.20 -5.83 4.80
CA VAL A 104 19.98 -5.74 3.99
C VAL A 104 20.13 -4.71 2.88
N LEU A 105 20.74 -3.56 3.14
CA LEU A 105 21.02 -2.55 2.12
C LEU A 105 21.94 -3.10 0.99
N TYR A 106 22.98 -3.81 1.37
CA TYR A 106 23.84 -4.46 0.42
C TYR A 106 23.08 -5.46 -0.46
N LEU A 107 22.33 -6.39 0.16
CA LEU A 107 21.57 -7.40 -0.55
C LEU A 107 20.45 -6.79 -1.42
N LYS A 108 19.81 -5.73 -0.96
CA LYS A 108 18.83 -4.96 -1.73
C LYS A 108 19.45 -4.39 -3.00
N ALA A 109 20.65 -3.81 -2.92
CA ALA A 109 21.35 -3.29 -4.08
C ALA A 109 21.81 -4.43 -5.02
N ALA A 110 22.29 -5.54 -4.45
CA ALA A 110 22.75 -6.71 -5.20
C ALA A 110 21.62 -7.44 -5.96
N PHE A 111 20.43 -7.48 -5.37
CA PHE A 111 19.24 -8.13 -5.94
C PHE A 111 18.19 -7.15 -6.47
N HIS A 112 18.60 -5.90 -6.77
CA HIS A 112 17.69 -4.84 -7.19
C HIS A 112 16.77 -5.26 -8.35
N LYS A 113 17.34 -5.82 -9.41
CA LYS A 113 16.57 -6.26 -10.59
C LYS A 113 15.57 -7.38 -10.27
N GLU A 114 15.98 -8.33 -9.45
CA GLU A 114 15.12 -9.45 -9.05
C GLU A 114 14.01 -8.98 -8.11
N LEU A 115 14.28 -8.03 -7.23
CA LEU A 115 13.29 -7.39 -6.37
C LEU A 115 12.30 -6.55 -7.19
N GLU A 116 12.78 -5.80 -8.17
CA GLU A 116 11.98 -5.02 -9.12
C GLU A 116 11.06 -5.95 -9.93
N ASN A 117 11.59 -7.01 -10.49
CA ASN A 117 10.82 -8.02 -11.22
C ASN A 117 9.73 -8.71 -10.37
N LYS A 118 9.86 -8.67 -9.04
CA LYS A 118 8.86 -9.18 -8.10
C LYS A 118 7.82 -8.13 -7.70
N GLY A 119 7.87 -6.92 -8.26
CA GLY A 119 6.97 -5.81 -7.90
C GLY A 119 7.18 -5.27 -6.49
N MET A 120 8.30 -5.63 -5.86
CA MET A 120 8.60 -5.21 -4.49
C MET A 120 9.27 -3.84 -4.43
N LEU A 121 9.74 -3.32 -5.57
CA LEU A 121 10.26 -1.96 -5.70
C LEU A 121 9.16 -0.95 -6.03
N GLU A 122 8.01 -1.39 -6.51
CA GLU A 122 6.86 -0.50 -6.75
C GLU A 122 6.19 -0.03 -5.47
N ASP A 123 6.34 -0.77 -4.39
CA ASP A 123 6.02 -0.27 -3.06
C ASP A 123 7.19 0.63 -2.60
N HIS A 124 7.28 1.82 -3.21
CA HIS A 124 8.36 2.80 -2.98
C HIS A 124 8.57 3.13 -1.50
N ARG A 125 7.57 2.87 -0.66
CA ARG A 125 7.60 3.06 0.78
C ARG A 125 8.48 2.04 1.51
N LEU A 126 8.68 0.84 0.92
CA LEU A 126 9.52 -0.22 1.49
C LEU A 126 11.01 0.06 1.40
N LEU A 127 11.42 0.91 0.48
CA LEU A 127 12.80 0.99 0.02
C LEU A 127 13.46 2.34 0.27
N THR A 128 12.66 3.35 0.55
CA THR A 128 13.13 4.72 0.66
C THR A 128 13.61 5.09 2.05
N ASP A 129 13.19 4.36 3.08
CA ASP A 129 13.56 4.62 4.48
C ASP A 129 14.94 4.06 4.89
N LEU A 130 15.70 3.48 3.94
CA LEU A 130 17.04 2.94 4.17
C LEU A 130 18.18 3.85 3.74
N SER A 131 17.93 5.13 3.51
CA SER A 131 19.06 6.06 3.31
C SER A 131 19.85 6.16 4.61
N PRO A 132 21.20 6.03 4.56
CA PRO A 132 22.01 6.26 5.75
C PRO A 132 21.81 7.72 6.16
N SER A 133 21.25 7.95 7.34
CA SER A 133 21.37 9.25 7.98
C SER A 133 22.88 9.52 8.11
N SER A 134 23.38 10.50 7.35
CA SER A 134 24.72 11.01 7.57
C SER A 134 24.72 11.61 8.99
N GLU A 135 25.37 10.93 9.89
CA GLU A 135 26.22 11.45 10.92
C GLU A 135 26.41 10.39 12.01
N ALA A 136 27.61 9.83 12.00
CA ALA A 136 28.13 9.13 13.16
C ALA A 136 28.33 10.15 14.28
N SER A 137 27.51 10.09 15.31
CA SER A 137 27.83 10.65 16.60
C SER A 137 27.25 9.80 17.72
N ASP A 138 28.19 9.32 18.52
CA ASP A 138 28.05 8.72 19.84
C ASP A 138 27.45 7.33 19.98
N GLU A 139 28.40 6.36 20.12
CA GLU A 139 28.19 5.06 20.72
C GLU A 139 27.51 5.18 22.12
N LYS A 140 26.20 5.21 22.13
CA LYS A 140 25.41 4.70 23.25
C LYS A 140 24.74 3.42 22.78
N LYS A 141 24.99 2.30 23.46
CA LYS A 141 24.19 1.08 23.36
C LYS A 141 22.73 1.46 23.45
N ASP A 142 22.07 1.63 22.29
CA ASP A 142 20.62 1.74 22.23
C ASP A 142 20.09 0.35 22.64
N GLU A 143 19.60 0.25 23.85
CA GLU A 143 18.71 -0.84 24.26
C GLU A 143 17.62 -0.91 23.18
N GLU A 144 17.38 -2.12 22.64
CA GLU A 144 16.37 -2.40 21.61
C GLU A 144 15.07 -1.66 21.94
N ARG A 145 14.80 -0.56 21.27
CA ARG A 145 13.54 0.17 21.45
C ARG A 145 12.41 -0.72 20.93
N LYS A 146 11.67 -1.33 21.84
CA LYS A 146 10.50 -2.15 21.51
C LYS A 146 9.31 -1.34 21.02
N PHE A 147 9.41 -0.01 21.07
CA PHE A 147 8.31 0.89 20.80
C PHE A 147 8.81 2.15 20.08
N LYS A 148 8.11 2.52 18.99
CA LYS A 148 8.36 3.75 18.21
C LYS A 148 7.09 4.60 18.17
N VAL A 149 7.29 5.92 18.24
CA VAL A 149 6.26 6.94 18.02
C VAL A 149 6.71 7.83 16.88
N SER A 150 5.83 8.09 15.94
CA SER A 150 6.03 9.06 14.87
C SER A 150 4.73 9.82 14.61
N GLY A 151 4.74 10.80 13.74
CA GLY A 151 3.54 11.58 13.50
C GLY A 151 3.56 12.34 12.19
N GLU A 152 2.44 12.96 11.86
CA GLU A 152 2.32 13.94 10.79
C GLU A 152 1.42 15.10 11.21
N ILE A 153 1.73 16.29 10.74
CA ILE A 153 0.85 17.46 10.80
C ILE A 153 0.60 17.91 9.38
N ARG A 154 -0.67 18.01 8.99
CA ARG A 154 -1.09 18.46 7.66
C ARG A 154 -2.06 19.63 7.77
N TYR A 155 -1.72 20.73 7.16
CA TYR A 155 -2.67 21.78 6.86
C TYR A 155 -3.15 21.64 5.42
N ASN A 156 -4.46 21.64 5.19
CA ASN A 156 -5.03 21.66 3.86
C ASN A 156 -6.05 22.78 3.66
N ASP A 157 -6.05 23.31 2.45
CA ASP A 157 -7.00 24.26 1.91
C ASP A 157 -7.62 23.65 0.66
N VAL A 158 -8.95 23.53 0.61
CA VAL A 158 -9.66 22.95 -0.51
C VAL A 158 -10.80 23.85 -0.98
N LYS A 159 -10.81 24.12 -2.27
CA LYS A 159 -11.88 24.89 -2.92
C LYS A 159 -12.54 24.06 -3.99
N HIS A 160 -13.82 23.79 -3.79
CA HIS A 160 -14.69 23.22 -4.82
C HIS A 160 -15.46 24.33 -5.54
N SER A 161 -15.71 24.16 -6.84
CA SER A 161 -16.44 25.12 -7.66
C SER A 161 -17.16 24.41 -8.81
N GLY A 162 -18.19 25.03 -9.37
CA GLY A 162 -18.97 24.48 -10.47
C GLY A 162 -20.46 24.63 -10.23
N ASN A 163 -21.22 23.51 -10.21
CA ASN A 163 -22.63 23.53 -9.83
C ASN A 163 -22.81 24.06 -8.40
N LYS A 164 -23.92 24.75 -8.10
CA LYS A 164 -24.19 25.33 -6.77
C LYS A 164 -24.05 24.32 -5.62
N ARG A 165 -24.40 23.05 -5.84
CA ARG A 165 -24.27 21.98 -4.85
C ARG A 165 -22.82 21.61 -4.52
N TRP A 166 -21.84 22.01 -5.34
CA TRP A 166 -20.42 21.74 -5.16
C TRP A 166 -19.56 22.99 -4.96
N ASN A 167 -20.16 24.09 -4.55
CA ASN A 167 -19.44 25.35 -4.36
C ASN A 167 -19.22 25.63 -2.87
N TRP A 168 -18.11 25.11 -2.33
CA TRP A 168 -17.70 25.36 -0.95
C TRP A 168 -16.18 25.40 -0.81
N HIS A 169 -15.71 25.90 0.33
CA HIS A 169 -14.32 26.08 0.66
C HIS A 169 -14.06 25.61 2.09
N ASP A 170 -13.13 24.65 2.24
CA ASP A 170 -12.75 24.07 3.51
C ASP A 170 -11.29 24.25 3.81
N ARG A 171 -10.98 24.44 5.09
CA ARG A 171 -9.63 24.49 5.63
C ARG A 171 -9.54 23.61 6.87
N ARG A 172 -8.51 22.80 6.95
CA ARG A 172 -8.36 21.84 8.02
C ARG A 172 -6.90 21.67 8.42
N LEU A 173 -6.66 21.61 9.74
CA LEU A 173 -5.44 21.06 10.31
C LEU A 173 -5.74 19.61 10.74
N ARG A 174 -4.91 18.69 10.28
CA ARG A 174 -4.95 17.28 10.67
C ARG A 174 -3.66 16.89 11.35
N GLU A 175 -3.78 16.22 12.47
CA GLU A 175 -2.66 15.70 13.25
C GLU A 175 -2.81 14.18 13.34
N ARG A 176 -1.74 13.45 13.11
CA ARG A 176 -1.69 12.01 13.31
C ARG A 176 -0.53 11.61 14.17
N ILE A 177 -0.77 10.71 15.10
CA ILE A 177 0.25 10.06 15.93
C ILE A 177 0.21 8.58 15.59
N PHE A 178 1.35 8.05 15.17
CA PHE A 178 1.55 6.64 14.88
C PHE A 178 2.33 5.98 16.00
N LEU A 179 1.87 4.79 16.38
CA LEU A 179 2.48 3.95 17.39
C LEU A 179 2.84 2.63 16.74
N GLU A 180 4.07 2.17 16.94
CA GLU A 180 4.50 0.85 16.55
C GLU A 180 5.15 0.15 17.75
N GLY A 181 4.74 -1.08 18.02
CA GLY A 181 5.30 -1.92 19.07
C GLY A 181 5.71 -3.27 18.50
N ARG A 182 6.96 -3.71 18.77
CA ARG A 182 7.42 -5.05 18.45
C ARG A 182 6.88 -6.03 19.48
N ILE A 183 6.06 -6.98 19.05
CA ILE A 183 5.56 -8.08 19.89
C ILE A 183 6.64 -9.16 19.98
N ASN A 184 7.16 -9.58 18.83
CA ASN A 184 8.29 -10.52 18.69
C ASN A 184 8.90 -10.36 17.28
N ASP A 185 9.85 -11.24 16.91
CA ASP A 185 10.58 -11.15 15.63
C ASP A 185 9.71 -11.24 14.37
N ASN A 186 8.49 -11.74 14.49
CA ASN A 186 7.58 -11.92 13.35
C ASN A 186 6.35 -11.01 13.41
N TRP A 187 6.08 -10.35 14.54
CA TRP A 187 4.83 -9.65 14.79
C TRP A 187 5.04 -8.27 15.38
N HIS A 188 4.34 -7.30 14.81
CA HIS A 188 4.26 -5.92 15.25
C HIS A 188 2.81 -5.52 15.51
N ALA A 189 2.62 -4.65 16.49
CA ALA A 189 1.34 -4.00 16.75
C ALA A 189 1.44 -2.53 16.33
N PHE A 190 0.36 -2.01 15.75
CA PHE A 190 0.28 -0.65 15.25
C PHE A 190 -0.94 0.06 15.83
N GLY A 191 -0.76 1.35 16.10
CA GLY A 191 -1.83 2.25 16.49
C GLY A 191 -1.74 3.56 15.72
N MET A 192 -2.88 4.19 15.44
CA MET A 192 -2.94 5.55 14.90
C MET A 192 -4.07 6.31 15.57
N PHE A 193 -3.73 7.50 16.07
CA PHE A 193 -4.67 8.49 16.52
C PHE A 193 -4.70 9.63 15.51
N GLU A 194 -5.89 10.17 15.25
CA GLU A 194 -6.09 11.28 14.33
C GLU A 194 -6.87 12.41 15.01
N GLY A 195 -6.32 13.62 14.95
CA GLY A 195 -6.96 14.88 15.29
C GLY A 195 -7.33 15.65 14.03
N ASN A 196 -8.49 16.29 14.03
CA ASN A 196 -8.91 17.22 12.97
C ASN A 196 -9.46 18.50 13.59
N GLN A 197 -8.95 19.65 13.12
CA GLN A 197 -9.46 20.98 13.45
C GLN A 197 -9.90 21.67 12.16
N TYR A 198 -11.15 22.06 12.11
CA TYR A 198 -11.75 22.72 10.94
C TYR A 198 -11.82 24.22 11.18
N PHE A 199 -11.45 25.02 10.16
CA PHE A 199 -11.42 26.48 10.19
C PHE A 199 -12.44 27.12 9.24
N SER A 200 -13.30 26.31 8.62
CA SER A 200 -14.34 26.76 7.70
C SER A 200 -15.71 26.77 8.41
N ASP A 201 -16.54 27.75 8.04
CA ASP A 201 -17.89 27.90 8.59
C ASP A 201 -18.95 27.06 7.85
N HIS A 202 -18.53 26.28 6.83
CA HIS A 202 -19.48 25.69 5.86
C HIS A 202 -20.21 24.48 6.41
N ASP A 203 -19.60 23.70 7.29
CA ASP A 203 -20.23 22.50 7.88
C ASP A 203 -20.02 22.51 9.39
N ASN A 204 -21.02 22.01 10.13
CA ASN A 204 -20.94 21.74 11.57
C ASN A 204 -19.90 20.65 11.90
N HIS A 205 -18.72 20.72 11.30
CA HIS A 205 -17.61 19.82 11.63
C HIS A 205 -17.08 20.13 13.01
N SER A 206 -17.33 19.25 13.95
CA SER A 206 -16.71 19.33 15.26
C SER A 206 -15.25 18.91 15.20
N ASN A 207 -14.40 19.62 15.91
CA ASN A 207 -13.04 19.16 16.15
C ASN A 207 -13.05 17.77 16.80
N THR A 208 -12.24 16.87 16.27
CA THR A 208 -12.23 15.48 16.72
C THR A 208 -10.81 15.02 17.03
N PHE A 209 -10.67 14.18 18.04
CA PHE A 209 -9.45 13.40 18.27
C PHE A 209 -9.86 11.98 18.63
N LYS A 210 -9.41 10.99 17.86
CA LYS A 210 -9.85 9.61 18.04
C LYS A 210 -8.83 8.58 17.57
N GLY A 211 -8.92 7.36 18.11
CA GLY A 211 -8.19 6.20 17.61
C GLY A 211 -8.79 5.71 16.28
N GLU A 212 -8.03 5.85 15.21
CA GLU A 212 -8.49 5.47 13.87
C GLU A 212 -8.06 4.09 13.46
N ARG A 213 -6.87 3.63 13.86
CA ARG A 213 -6.33 2.33 13.48
C ARG A 213 -5.70 1.63 14.67
N PHE A 214 -5.95 0.32 14.79
CA PHE A 214 -5.34 -0.58 15.77
C PHE A 214 -5.29 -1.97 15.16
N TYR A 215 -4.10 -2.46 14.84
CA TYR A 215 -3.93 -3.75 14.19
C TYR A 215 -2.60 -4.39 14.52
N VAL A 216 -2.50 -5.67 14.22
CA VAL A 216 -1.25 -6.43 14.25
C VAL A 216 -0.88 -6.84 12.83
N ARG A 217 0.41 -6.94 12.56
CA ARG A 217 0.94 -7.42 11.30
C ARG A 217 2.11 -8.34 11.54
N GLY A 218 2.16 -9.44 10.81
CA GLY A 218 3.24 -10.39 10.99
C GLY A 218 3.22 -11.53 10.01
N LEU A 219 4.28 -12.36 10.05
CA LEU A 219 4.45 -13.48 9.15
C LEU A 219 3.89 -14.78 9.76
N ILE A 220 3.11 -15.49 8.94
CA ILE A 220 2.70 -16.88 9.19
C ILE A 220 3.29 -17.72 8.06
N GLY A 221 4.40 -18.42 8.33
CA GLY A 221 5.17 -19.07 7.29
C GLY A 221 5.73 -18.06 6.30
N SER A 222 5.34 -18.14 5.01
CA SER A 222 5.69 -17.18 3.96
C SER A 222 4.60 -16.15 3.66
N ALA A 223 3.47 -16.23 4.35
CA ALA A 223 2.36 -15.30 4.16
C ALA A 223 2.44 -14.15 5.18
N LEU A 224 2.09 -12.94 4.75
CA LEU A 224 1.97 -11.77 5.59
C LEU A 224 0.51 -11.59 6.00
N LEU A 225 0.22 -11.65 7.30
CA LEU A 225 -1.11 -11.39 7.85
C LEU A 225 -1.16 -9.99 8.44
N THR A 226 -2.20 -9.22 8.09
CA THR A 226 -2.61 -8.00 8.77
C THR A 226 -4.00 -8.22 9.37
N ALA A 227 -4.19 -7.95 10.66
CA ALA A 227 -5.48 -8.17 11.31
C ALA A 227 -5.81 -7.08 12.34
N GLY A 228 -7.03 -6.57 12.32
CA GLY A 228 -7.52 -5.51 13.21
C GLY A 228 -8.30 -4.45 12.47
N LYS A 229 -8.14 -3.18 12.91
CA LYS A 229 -8.72 -2.00 12.27
C LYS A 229 -7.58 -1.22 11.60
N TYR A 230 -7.51 -1.20 10.26
CA TYR A 230 -6.42 -0.61 9.49
C TYR A 230 -6.91 0.02 8.18
N GLY A 231 -6.06 0.90 7.59
CA GLY A 231 -6.31 1.46 6.26
C GLY A 231 -6.14 0.42 5.18
N TYR A 232 -7.06 0.39 4.21
CA TYR A 232 -7.06 -0.56 3.12
C TYR A 232 -7.34 0.14 1.80
N ILE A 233 -6.57 -0.18 0.77
CA ILE A 233 -6.62 0.46 -0.54
C ILE A 233 -6.80 -0.61 -1.61
N LEU A 234 -7.77 -0.42 -2.49
CA LEU A 234 -8.02 -1.26 -3.67
C LEU A 234 -8.00 -0.44 -4.94
N GLY A 235 -7.44 -1.03 -6.01
CA GLY A 235 -7.41 -0.40 -7.33
C GLY A 235 -6.67 0.93 -7.34
N ASP A 236 -5.50 1.04 -6.67
CA ASP A 236 -4.75 2.31 -6.50
C ASP A 236 -5.65 3.45 -5.95
N GLY A 237 -6.59 3.10 -5.04
CA GLY A 237 -7.56 4.01 -4.46
C GLY A 237 -8.75 4.36 -5.36
N ASN A 238 -8.81 3.84 -6.58
CA ASN A 238 -9.92 4.09 -7.50
C ASN A 238 -11.18 3.28 -7.16
N ILE A 239 -11.04 2.17 -6.41
CA ILE A 239 -12.17 1.34 -5.96
C ILE A 239 -12.51 1.65 -4.51
N PHE A 240 -11.50 1.60 -3.63
CA PHE A 240 -11.69 1.76 -2.21
C PHE A 240 -10.41 2.29 -1.55
N ASP A 241 -10.55 3.32 -0.71
CA ASP A 241 -9.50 3.84 0.18
C ASP A 241 -10.16 4.28 1.49
N SER A 242 -10.23 3.38 2.44
CA SER A 242 -10.78 3.69 3.76
C SER A 242 -10.29 2.70 4.81
N THR A 243 -10.70 2.92 6.06
CA THR A 243 -10.41 2.01 7.16
C THR A 243 -11.36 0.83 7.13
N ILE A 244 -10.81 -0.38 7.25
CA ILE A 244 -11.57 -1.62 7.42
C ILE A 244 -11.31 -2.24 8.80
N ARG A 245 -12.14 -3.20 9.18
CA ARG A 245 -11.99 -4.02 10.38
C ARG A 245 -12.08 -5.49 9.98
N GLY A 246 -10.95 -6.18 9.99
CA GLY A 246 -10.89 -7.56 9.51
C GLY A 246 -9.48 -8.08 9.40
N ALA A 247 -9.23 -8.90 8.38
CA ALA A 247 -7.93 -9.48 8.12
C ALA A 247 -7.61 -9.52 6.62
N THR A 248 -6.36 -9.25 6.29
CA THR A 248 -5.77 -9.43 4.96
C THR A 248 -4.60 -10.38 5.03
N VAL A 249 -4.49 -11.27 4.09
CA VAL A 249 -3.37 -12.19 3.90
C VAL A 249 -2.76 -11.94 2.53
N ASP A 250 -1.44 -11.70 2.50
CA ASP A 250 -0.64 -11.61 1.28
C ASP A 250 0.24 -12.84 1.16
N TRP A 251 0.27 -13.48 -0.03
CA TRP A 251 1.09 -14.68 -0.24
C TRP A 251 1.43 -14.91 -1.72
N GLY A 252 2.36 -15.82 -1.95
CA GLY A 252 2.66 -16.37 -3.27
C GLY A 252 3.82 -15.71 -4.00
N TYR A 253 4.39 -16.46 -4.94
CA TYR A 253 5.43 -16.08 -5.87
C TYR A 253 5.44 -17.07 -7.06
N PRO A 254 5.62 -16.65 -8.31
CA PRO A 254 5.84 -15.27 -8.83
C PRO A 254 4.55 -14.44 -8.93
N PHE A 255 3.40 -15.04 -8.70
CA PHE A 255 2.15 -14.32 -8.51
C PHE A 255 2.00 -13.98 -7.02
N ARG A 256 1.81 -12.71 -6.73
CA ARG A 256 1.40 -12.26 -5.40
C ARG A 256 -0.12 -12.24 -5.34
N PHE A 257 -0.66 -12.93 -4.38
CA PHE A 257 -2.09 -12.95 -4.08
C PHE A 257 -2.35 -12.15 -2.81
N GLU A 258 -3.49 -11.49 -2.78
CA GLU A 258 -4.00 -10.84 -1.58
C GLU A 258 -5.44 -11.25 -1.38
N GLY A 259 -5.78 -11.73 -0.18
CA GLY A 259 -7.12 -12.10 0.23
C GLY A 259 -7.55 -11.32 1.46
N THR A 260 -8.73 -10.69 1.44
CA THR A 260 -9.25 -9.86 2.54
C THR A 260 -10.67 -10.27 2.88
N LEU A 261 -10.93 -10.41 4.18
CA LEU A 261 -12.27 -10.53 4.75
C LEU A 261 -12.41 -9.49 5.87
N ALA A 262 -13.36 -8.56 5.72
CA ALA A 262 -13.46 -7.42 6.61
C ALA A 262 -14.87 -6.83 6.64
N LYS A 263 -15.03 -5.84 7.53
CA LYS A 263 -16.12 -4.87 7.49
C LYS A 263 -15.57 -3.50 7.13
N THR A 264 -16.26 -2.82 6.21
CA THR A 264 -16.02 -1.41 5.88
C THR A 264 -16.74 -0.50 6.87
N LYS A 265 -16.50 0.80 6.82
CA LYS A 265 -17.37 1.79 7.43
C LYS A 265 -18.46 2.17 6.41
N PRO A 266 -19.73 2.28 6.85
CA PRO A 266 -20.33 1.83 8.12
C PRO A 266 -20.92 0.41 7.98
N ASN A 267 -20.24 -0.56 8.53
CA ASN A 267 -20.70 -1.95 8.72
C ASN A 267 -20.95 -2.80 7.45
N GLY A 268 -20.59 -2.35 6.25
CA GLY A 268 -20.66 -3.17 5.04
C GLY A 268 -19.68 -4.34 5.08
N ASP A 269 -20.06 -5.49 4.57
CA ASP A 269 -19.15 -6.63 4.41
C ASP A 269 -18.19 -6.40 3.23
N LEU A 270 -16.96 -6.85 3.36
CA LEU A 270 -15.94 -6.86 2.30
C LEU A 270 -15.31 -8.24 2.18
N ALA A 271 -15.37 -8.81 0.99
CA ALA A 271 -14.58 -9.96 0.59
C ALA A 271 -13.81 -9.61 -0.69
N SER A 272 -12.49 -9.70 -0.64
CA SER A 272 -11.63 -9.31 -1.75
C SER A 272 -10.60 -10.40 -2.02
N LEU A 273 -10.33 -10.63 -3.30
CA LEU A 273 -9.23 -11.47 -3.77
C LEU A 273 -8.58 -10.79 -4.96
N SER A 274 -7.29 -10.57 -4.90
CA SER A 274 -6.50 -10.06 -6.02
C SER A 274 -5.24 -10.87 -6.27
N ALA A 275 -4.73 -10.77 -7.50
CA ALA A 275 -3.48 -11.37 -7.93
C ALA A 275 -2.72 -10.38 -8.79
N LYS A 276 -1.41 -10.26 -8.57
CA LYS A 276 -0.53 -9.45 -9.41
C LYS A 276 0.79 -10.15 -9.71
N ARG A 277 1.39 -9.79 -10.82
CA ARG A 277 2.73 -10.24 -11.21
C ARG A 277 3.48 -9.13 -11.92
N SER A 278 4.73 -8.92 -11.53
CA SER A 278 5.67 -8.07 -12.26
C SER A 278 6.58 -8.93 -13.13
N ASN A 279 6.90 -8.44 -14.34
CA ASN A 279 7.80 -9.06 -15.28
C ASN A 279 8.50 -7.98 -16.10
N GLY A 280 9.80 -7.78 -15.86
CA GLY A 280 10.55 -6.65 -16.42
C GLY A 280 9.95 -5.32 -15.99
N ASN A 281 9.70 -4.44 -16.95
CA ASN A 281 9.13 -3.12 -16.71
C ASN A 281 7.59 -3.12 -16.61
N GLY A 282 6.96 -4.28 -16.68
CA GLY A 282 5.51 -4.42 -16.67
C GLY A 282 4.97 -5.09 -15.41
N THR A 283 3.92 -4.55 -14.83
CA THR A 283 3.12 -5.18 -13.78
C THR A 283 1.69 -5.32 -14.25
N TYR A 284 1.13 -6.50 -14.14
CA TYR A 284 -0.27 -6.75 -14.42
C TYR A 284 -0.94 -7.39 -13.21
N GLY A 285 -2.20 -7.06 -13.02
CA GLY A 285 -2.98 -7.61 -11.95
C GLY A 285 -4.46 -7.64 -12.25
N MET A 286 -5.16 -8.43 -11.45
CA MET A 286 -6.61 -8.58 -11.49
C MET A 286 -7.16 -8.74 -10.08
N GLY A 287 -8.42 -8.37 -9.89
CA GLY A 287 -9.11 -8.51 -8.61
C GLY A 287 -10.60 -8.72 -8.77
N ILE A 288 -11.19 -9.29 -7.73
CA ILE A 288 -12.62 -9.36 -7.52
C ILE A 288 -12.91 -8.93 -6.09
N HIS A 289 -13.78 -7.93 -5.95
CA HIS A 289 -14.06 -7.27 -4.69
C HIS A 289 -15.57 -7.20 -4.48
N HIS A 290 -16.06 -7.94 -3.50
CA HIS A 290 -17.46 -7.94 -3.12
C HIS A 290 -17.69 -7.05 -1.91
N PHE A 291 -18.57 -6.08 -2.05
CA PHE A 291 -19.02 -5.18 -1.00
C PHE A 291 -20.49 -5.46 -0.71
N GLY A 292 -20.81 -5.79 0.54
CA GLY A 292 -22.18 -5.92 1.01
C GLY A 292 -22.82 -4.56 1.22
N GLU A 293 -24.13 -4.56 1.33
CA GLU A 293 -24.92 -3.37 1.73
C GLU A 293 -24.41 -2.82 3.07
N ASN A 294 -24.38 -1.51 3.21
CA ASN A 294 -23.92 -0.84 4.42
C ASN A 294 -25.02 0.06 5.04
N ASP A 295 -24.76 0.57 6.24
CA ASP A 295 -25.73 1.39 7.00
C ASP A 295 -26.01 2.77 6.36
N TRP A 296 -25.23 3.20 5.35
CA TRP A 296 -25.47 4.42 4.57
C TRP A 296 -26.38 4.17 3.37
N GLY A 297 -26.75 2.91 3.12
CA GLY A 297 -27.62 2.51 2.03
C GLY A 297 -26.89 2.27 0.71
N ASP A 298 -25.56 2.15 0.74
CA ASP A 298 -24.80 1.70 -0.42
C ASP A 298 -25.22 0.27 -0.75
N LYS A 299 -25.61 0.04 -2.00
CA LYS A 299 -26.08 -1.27 -2.47
C LYS A 299 -24.93 -2.26 -2.56
N GLU A 300 -25.25 -3.53 -2.28
CA GLU A 300 -24.36 -4.66 -2.55
C GLU A 300 -23.86 -4.62 -3.98
N ARG A 301 -22.55 -4.83 -4.18
CA ARG A 301 -21.91 -4.87 -5.50
C ARG A 301 -20.65 -5.72 -5.50
N THR A 302 -20.35 -6.26 -6.67
CA THR A 302 -19.09 -6.93 -6.94
C THR A 302 -18.34 -6.18 -8.02
N ILE A 303 -17.11 -5.73 -7.71
CA ILE A 303 -16.27 -4.99 -8.62
C ILE A 303 -15.13 -5.91 -9.10
N HIS A 304 -14.94 -5.96 -10.41
CA HIS A 304 -13.82 -6.65 -11.05
C HIS A 304 -12.82 -5.61 -11.54
N GLU A 305 -11.53 -5.84 -11.26
CA GLU A 305 -10.46 -5.02 -11.80
C GLU A 305 -9.51 -5.84 -12.68
N LEU A 306 -8.97 -5.18 -13.70
CA LEU A 306 -7.86 -5.65 -14.49
C LEU A 306 -6.96 -4.45 -14.79
N TYR A 307 -5.68 -4.53 -14.48
CA TYR A 307 -4.77 -3.42 -14.74
C TYR A 307 -3.43 -3.86 -15.31
N TYR A 308 -2.79 -2.93 -15.99
CA TYR A 308 -1.43 -3.04 -16.47
C TYR A 308 -0.68 -1.73 -16.21
N THR A 309 0.46 -1.83 -15.54
CA THR A 309 1.40 -0.73 -15.32
C THR A 309 2.67 -1.02 -16.11
N TYR A 310 3.20 -0.02 -16.80
CA TYR A 310 4.47 -0.10 -17.50
C TYR A 310 5.38 1.04 -17.07
N ALA A 311 6.59 0.69 -16.57
CA ALA A 311 7.63 1.64 -16.23
C ALA A 311 8.53 1.86 -17.47
N PHE A 312 8.50 3.07 -18.03
CA PHE A 312 9.37 3.47 -19.14
C PHE A 312 10.82 3.61 -18.68
N ASN A 313 11.00 4.09 -17.46
CA ASN A 313 12.27 4.23 -16.75
C ASN A 313 11.99 4.37 -15.25
N ASP A 314 13.04 4.67 -14.44
CA ASP A 314 12.95 4.80 -12.98
C ASP A 314 12.08 5.99 -12.51
N LYS A 315 11.62 6.86 -13.42
CA LYS A 315 10.81 8.04 -13.08
C LYS A 315 9.42 8.02 -13.71
N ILE A 316 9.33 7.51 -14.94
CA ILE A 316 8.11 7.62 -15.75
C ILE A 316 7.43 6.27 -15.82
N SER A 317 6.17 6.22 -15.43
CA SER A 317 5.31 5.06 -15.59
C SER A 317 3.92 5.44 -16.13
N ALA A 318 3.24 4.48 -16.76
CA ALA A 318 1.84 4.60 -17.13
C ALA A 318 1.06 3.38 -16.64
N ASN A 319 -0.17 3.61 -16.22
CA ASN A 319 -1.11 2.58 -15.78
C ASN A 319 -2.42 2.71 -16.54
N LEU A 320 -2.98 1.58 -16.94
CA LEU A 320 -4.34 1.47 -17.43
C LEU A 320 -5.09 0.45 -16.58
N MET A 321 -6.22 0.86 -16.04
CA MET A 321 -7.08 0.02 -15.21
C MET A 321 -8.47 -0.04 -15.83
N TYR A 322 -9.00 -1.24 -16.01
CA TYR A 322 -10.39 -1.52 -16.34
C TYR A 322 -11.13 -1.93 -15.07
N LEU A 323 -12.34 -1.41 -14.90
CA LEU A 323 -13.24 -1.69 -13.79
C LEU A 323 -14.59 -2.14 -14.32
N GLY A 324 -15.08 -3.28 -13.83
CA GLY A 324 -16.42 -3.77 -14.14
C GLY A 324 -17.22 -3.97 -12.86
N SER A 325 -18.54 -3.84 -12.89
CA SER A 325 -19.42 -4.07 -11.76
C SER A 325 -20.67 -4.85 -12.16
N ASP A 326 -21.22 -5.63 -11.24
CA ASP A 326 -22.56 -6.24 -11.39
C ASP A 326 -23.67 -5.20 -11.19
N LEU A 327 -23.40 -4.13 -10.41
CA LEU A 327 -24.31 -3.01 -10.21
C LEU A 327 -24.19 -2.02 -11.38
N SER A 328 -25.32 -1.70 -12.02
CA SER A 328 -25.40 -0.64 -13.01
C SER A 328 -25.79 0.69 -12.37
N ASP A 329 -25.26 1.78 -12.93
CA ASP A 329 -25.80 3.10 -12.65
C ASP A 329 -27.20 3.31 -13.28
N PRO A 330 -27.88 4.46 -13.01
CA PRO A 330 -29.21 4.74 -13.56
C PRO A 330 -29.30 4.71 -15.09
N GLN A 331 -28.19 4.86 -15.80
CA GLN A 331 -28.12 4.80 -17.27
C GLN A 331 -27.70 3.42 -17.79
N GLY A 332 -27.61 2.41 -16.92
CA GLY A 332 -27.24 1.04 -17.25
C GLY A 332 -25.75 0.77 -17.45
N ARG A 333 -24.86 1.75 -17.11
CA ARG A 333 -23.41 1.58 -17.26
C ARG A 333 -22.84 0.76 -16.11
N LYS A 334 -21.98 -0.21 -16.42
CA LYS A 334 -21.40 -1.18 -15.49
C LYS A 334 -19.88 -1.21 -15.52
N SER A 335 -19.26 -0.50 -16.45
CA SER A 335 -17.81 -0.58 -16.63
C SER A 335 -17.21 0.80 -16.80
N GLY A 336 -16.00 0.93 -16.31
CA GLY A 336 -15.21 2.14 -16.36
C GLY A 336 -13.74 1.85 -16.59
N PHE A 337 -12.95 2.90 -16.66
CA PHE A 337 -11.50 2.78 -16.73
C PHE A 337 -10.84 4.00 -16.10
N VAL A 338 -9.59 3.79 -15.67
CA VAL A 338 -8.68 4.84 -15.21
C VAL A 338 -7.38 4.71 -15.98
N PHE A 339 -6.90 5.82 -16.53
CA PHE A 339 -5.58 5.94 -17.12
C PHE A 339 -4.74 6.88 -16.29
N LYS A 340 -3.50 6.51 -15.97
CA LYS A 340 -2.57 7.28 -15.15
C LYS A 340 -1.21 7.36 -15.83
N VAL A 341 -0.60 8.55 -15.80
CA VAL A 341 0.82 8.74 -16.10
C VAL A 341 1.45 9.43 -14.91
N GLN A 342 2.56 8.88 -14.44
CA GLN A 342 3.33 9.41 -13.33
C GLN A 342 4.74 9.74 -13.79
N ASP A 343 5.29 10.88 -13.35
CA ASP A 343 6.69 11.28 -13.53
C ASP A 343 7.28 11.72 -12.19
N GLY A 344 8.42 11.14 -11.84
CA GLY A 344 9.11 11.40 -10.58
C GLY A 344 8.58 10.62 -9.38
N HIS A 345 9.23 10.85 -8.24
CA HIS A 345 8.86 10.29 -6.95
C HIS A 345 9.23 11.28 -5.85
N VAL A 346 8.24 11.75 -5.12
CA VAL A 346 8.45 12.59 -3.95
C VAL A 346 9.02 11.74 -2.79
N LYS A 347 10.05 12.27 -2.12
CA LYS A 347 10.70 11.65 -0.96
C LYS A 347 10.80 12.69 0.14
N SER A 348 10.01 12.58 1.20
CA SER A 348 9.90 13.61 2.25
C SER A 348 11.24 13.98 2.88
N TRP A 349 12.16 13.03 3.03
CA TRP A 349 13.49 13.21 3.60
C TRP A 349 14.53 13.76 2.60
N ARG A 350 14.18 13.93 1.32
CA ARG A 350 15.10 14.43 0.30
C ARG A 350 14.59 15.71 -0.33
N LEU A 351 15.17 16.81 0.08
CA LEU A 351 14.82 18.13 -0.45
C LEU A 351 14.86 18.18 -1.98
N GLY A 352 13.84 18.78 -2.59
CA GLY A 352 13.75 19.04 -4.02
C GLY A 352 13.28 17.87 -4.87
N THR A 353 12.97 16.70 -4.28
CA THR A 353 12.31 15.64 -5.03
C THR A 353 10.86 16.00 -5.31
N ASP A 354 10.38 15.65 -6.49
CA ASP A 354 9.02 15.95 -6.94
C ASP A 354 8.40 14.78 -7.68
N GLU A 355 7.08 14.88 -7.83
CA GLU A 355 6.24 13.90 -8.52
C GLU A 355 5.07 14.62 -9.21
N TRP A 356 4.79 14.20 -10.44
CA TRP A 356 3.60 14.57 -11.19
C TRP A 356 2.75 13.33 -11.45
N ASP A 357 1.44 13.44 -11.23
CA ASP A 357 0.47 12.38 -11.50
C ASP A 357 -0.68 12.98 -12.31
N LEU A 358 -0.82 12.53 -13.55
CA LEU A 358 -1.93 12.89 -14.43
C LEU A 358 -2.84 11.68 -14.57
N ARG A 359 -4.13 11.82 -14.22
CA ARG A 359 -5.12 10.76 -14.37
C ARG A 359 -6.31 11.22 -15.20
N TYR A 360 -6.85 10.28 -15.96
CA TYR A 360 -8.15 10.40 -16.60
C TYR A 360 -9.07 9.29 -16.10
N TYR A 361 -10.29 9.66 -15.74
CA TYR A 361 -11.28 8.79 -15.16
C TYR A 361 -12.52 8.69 -16.05
N TYR A 362 -13.07 7.51 -16.15
CA TYR A 362 -14.44 7.25 -16.56
C TYR A 362 -14.96 6.14 -15.64
N GLN A 363 -15.66 6.52 -14.56
CA GLN A 363 -16.07 5.62 -13.49
C GLN A 363 -17.56 5.79 -13.20
N PRO A 364 -18.43 4.89 -13.74
CA PRO A 364 -19.82 4.77 -13.29
C PRO A 364 -19.90 4.45 -11.78
N GLU A 365 -20.99 4.87 -11.13
CA GLU A 365 -21.21 4.75 -9.68
C GLU A 365 -20.97 3.33 -9.13
N GLY A 366 -21.32 2.28 -9.90
CA GLY A 366 -21.11 0.89 -9.51
C GLY A 366 -19.65 0.47 -9.39
N THR A 367 -18.67 1.22 -9.96
CA THR A 367 -17.27 0.79 -10.09
C THR A 367 -16.37 1.23 -8.93
N TYR A 368 -16.89 1.89 -7.92
CA TYR A 368 -16.15 2.31 -6.71
C TYR A 368 -17.05 2.35 -5.49
N MET A 369 -16.46 2.36 -4.31
CA MET A 369 -17.13 2.51 -3.00
C MET A 369 -16.64 3.77 -2.26
N ALA A 370 -15.32 3.92 -2.10
CA ALA A 370 -14.71 5.05 -1.42
C ALA A 370 -13.44 5.44 -2.17
N HIS A 371 -13.55 6.44 -3.03
CA HIS A 371 -12.44 6.89 -3.87
C HIS A 371 -11.41 7.70 -3.07
N THR A 372 -10.11 7.51 -3.35
CA THR A 372 -9.02 8.20 -2.64
C THR A 372 -8.90 9.69 -2.95
N MET A 373 -9.43 10.15 -4.11
CA MET A 373 -9.23 11.54 -4.54
C MET A 373 -9.81 12.55 -3.55
N ASN A 374 -9.12 13.66 -3.41
CA ASN A 374 -9.58 14.83 -2.66
C ASN A 374 -10.58 15.71 -3.46
N GLY A 375 -11.00 15.25 -4.65
CA GLY A 375 -11.98 15.89 -5.52
C GLY A 375 -13.42 15.50 -5.18
N LEU A 376 -14.29 15.71 -6.15
CA LEU A 376 -15.75 15.58 -5.99
C LEU A 376 -16.31 14.18 -6.22
N ALA A 377 -15.46 13.14 -6.44
CA ALA A 377 -15.95 11.79 -6.75
C ALA A 377 -16.94 11.22 -5.74
N GLY A 378 -16.72 11.47 -4.44
CA GLY A 378 -17.62 11.03 -3.37
C GLY A 378 -18.97 11.76 -3.30
N TYR A 379 -19.17 12.79 -4.14
CA TYR A 379 -20.39 13.60 -4.21
C TYR A 379 -21.11 13.47 -5.57
N MET A 380 -20.58 12.64 -6.49
CA MET A 380 -21.11 12.43 -7.84
C MET A 380 -21.62 11.00 -8.00
N ASP A 381 -22.75 10.84 -8.70
CA ASP A 381 -23.26 9.53 -9.10
C ASP A 381 -22.55 9.05 -10.37
N GLY A 382 -21.31 8.58 -10.17
CA GLY A 382 -20.37 8.31 -11.25
C GLY A 382 -19.80 9.59 -11.87
N PHE A 383 -18.57 9.51 -12.37
CA PHE A 383 -17.87 10.68 -12.91
C PHE A 383 -16.95 10.33 -14.08
N LYS A 384 -16.63 11.35 -14.87
CA LYS A 384 -15.55 11.34 -15.87
C LYS A 384 -14.78 12.64 -15.79
N GLY A 385 -13.53 12.63 -16.15
CA GLY A 385 -12.69 13.82 -16.14
C GLY A 385 -11.24 13.52 -15.87
N TRP A 386 -10.50 14.51 -15.44
CA TRP A 386 -9.07 14.37 -15.21
C TRP A 386 -8.63 15.04 -13.91
N SER A 387 -7.48 14.61 -13.41
CA SER A 387 -6.75 15.25 -12.33
C SER A 387 -5.29 15.44 -12.69
N LEU A 388 -4.70 16.49 -12.14
CA LEU A 388 -3.27 16.73 -12.13
C LEU A 388 -2.84 16.94 -10.68
N ILE A 389 -1.91 16.12 -10.22
CA ILE A 389 -1.36 16.18 -8.87
C ILE A 389 0.12 16.48 -8.99
N TYR A 390 0.59 17.45 -8.22
CA TYR A 390 1.99 17.80 -8.08
C TYR A 390 2.39 17.74 -6.62
N GLN A 391 3.44 16.99 -6.32
CA GLN A 391 4.01 16.89 -4.98
C GLN A 391 5.48 17.30 -5.03
N ARG A 392 5.96 17.97 -3.98
CA ARG A 392 7.36 18.34 -3.85
C ARG A 392 7.80 18.40 -2.40
N THR A 393 8.98 17.87 -2.11
CA THR A 393 9.65 18.08 -0.84
C THR A 393 10.27 19.46 -0.82
N VAL A 394 9.64 20.38 -0.09
CA VAL A 394 10.02 21.80 0.00
C VAL A 394 10.99 22.07 1.14
N TRP A 395 10.97 21.23 2.18
CA TRP A 395 11.93 21.15 3.27
C TRP A 395 12.14 19.69 3.67
N MET A 396 13.18 19.42 4.47
CA MET A 396 13.33 18.10 5.10
C MET A 396 12.02 17.76 5.82
N ASP A 397 11.51 16.56 5.53
CA ASP A 397 10.26 16.02 6.10
C ASP A 397 9.00 16.87 5.86
N THR A 398 9.07 17.81 4.90
CA THR A 398 7.94 18.67 4.55
C THR A 398 7.59 18.55 3.06
N VAL A 399 6.39 18.07 2.78
CA VAL A 399 5.88 17.91 1.41
C VAL A 399 4.75 18.89 1.15
N LEU A 400 4.89 19.66 0.08
CA LEU A 400 3.81 20.43 -0.54
C LEU A 400 3.10 19.53 -1.55
N ASN A 401 1.77 19.51 -1.50
CA ASN A 401 0.92 18.82 -2.44
C ASN A 401 -0.10 19.80 -3.04
N ILE A 402 -0.22 19.82 -4.38
CA ILE A 402 -1.18 20.61 -5.12
C ILE A 402 -1.93 19.68 -6.06
N GLU A 403 -3.25 19.65 -5.95
CA GLU A 403 -4.10 18.79 -6.76
C GLU A 403 -5.17 19.63 -7.45
N TYR A 404 -5.35 19.40 -8.73
CA TYR A 404 -6.45 20.00 -9.49
C TYR A 404 -7.28 18.90 -10.15
N TYR A 405 -8.59 18.95 -9.96
CA TYR A 405 -9.56 18.03 -10.54
C TYR A 405 -10.56 18.80 -11.38
N ARG A 406 -10.89 18.25 -12.55
CA ARG A 406 -12.02 18.69 -13.37
C ARG A 406 -12.86 17.50 -13.74
N LEU A 407 -13.99 17.36 -13.06
CA LEU A 407 -14.88 16.22 -13.18
C LEU A 407 -16.25 16.63 -13.73
N HIS A 408 -16.89 15.69 -14.40
CA HIS A 408 -18.27 15.78 -14.84
C HIS A 408 -19.03 14.58 -14.30
N GLU A 409 -20.11 14.82 -13.61
CA GLU A 409 -21.01 13.76 -13.17
C GLU A 409 -21.61 13.05 -14.38
N LEU A 410 -21.65 11.74 -14.33
CA LEU A 410 -22.14 10.95 -15.47
C LEU A 410 -23.67 10.99 -15.61
N THR A 411 -24.40 11.15 -14.51
CA THR A 411 -25.86 11.16 -14.48
C THR A 411 -26.47 12.46 -14.97
N THR A 412 -25.97 13.60 -14.51
CA THR A 412 -26.51 14.93 -14.84
C THR A 412 -25.71 15.67 -15.89
N GLY A 413 -24.44 15.33 -16.08
CA GLY A 413 -23.48 16.08 -16.91
C GLY A 413 -22.92 17.33 -16.24
N ASP A 414 -23.28 17.60 -15.00
CA ASP A 414 -22.81 18.74 -14.23
C ASP A 414 -21.29 18.71 -14.04
N ALA A 415 -20.64 19.85 -14.24
CA ALA A 415 -19.19 19.98 -14.07
C ALA A 415 -18.83 20.50 -12.67
N GLY A 416 -17.79 19.92 -12.09
CA GLY A 416 -17.19 20.38 -10.86
C GLY A 416 -15.66 20.42 -10.94
N ASN A 417 -15.07 21.42 -10.31
CA ASN A 417 -13.63 21.55 -10.19
C ASN A 417 -13.23 21.57 -8.72
N THR A 418 -12.06 21.04 -8.43
CA THR A 418 -11.44 21.09 -7.10
C THR A 418 -10.02 21.59 -7.24
N LEU A 419 -9.64 22.55 -6.42
CA LEU A 419 -8.27 22.88 -6.13
C LEU A 419 -8.01 22.48 -4.67
N TRP A 420 -7.08 21.55 -4.45
CA TRP A 420 -6.61 21.11 -3.16
C TRP A 420 -5.15 21.49 -3.00
N ILE A 421 -4.82 22.13 -1.90
CA ILE A 421 -3.43 22.45 -1.55
C ILE A 421 -3.20 21.96 -0.13
N ASP A 422 -2.14 21.20 0.11
CA ASP A 422 -1.74 20.85 1.45
C ASP A 422 -0.22 20.93 1.65
N VAL A 423 0.14 21.16 2.90
CA VAL A 423 1.52 21.02 3.39
C VAL A 423 1.49 20.00 4.52
N THR A 424 2.27 18.94 4.37
CA THR A 424 2.41 17.90 5.37
C THR A 424 3.84 17.90 5.91
N TYR A 425 3.96 18.06 7.23
CA TYR A 425 5.21 17.88 7.98
C TYR A 425 5.19 16.53 8.69
N TYR A 426 6.25 15.77 8.57
CA TYR A 426 6.41 14.46 9.16
C TYR A 426 7.33 14.53 10.38
N LEU A 427 6.91 13.91 11.48
CA LEU A 427 7.62 13.82 12.76
C LEU A 427 8.14 12.39 12.92
N GLU A 428 9.46 12.20 13.05
CA GLU A 428 10.11 10.90 13.28
C GLU A 428 10.43 10.66 14.76
#